data_75da765607560def3ab175204b4aca3e
#
_entry.id   75da765607560def3ab175204b4aca3e
#
_cell.length_a   1.000
_cell.length_b   1.000
_cell.length_c   1.000
_cell.angle_alpha   90.00
_cell.angle_beta   90.00
_cell.angle_gamma   90.00
#
_symmetry.space_group_name_H-M   'P 1'
#
loop_
_entity.id
_entity.type
_entity.pdbx_description
1 polymer ?
#
loop_
_entity_poly.entity_id
_entity_poly.type
_entity_poly.pdbx_seq_one_letter_code
_entity_poly.pdbx_strand_id
1 'polypeptide(L)'
;MSYAELIQVKDYMGINTDTDDVLLMQLLDSASGIIDASTGRNFSAKTASYTFDAENIKGKILLLDSYDLLTVTKLTNGDGDEIASANYVLLPRNTTPKWQVKLKSGYDWKFDDEDSVITVAGTWGYSATPPDDIVHACIRL
;
A
#
# COMPACT_ATOMS: atom_id res chain seq x y z
N MET A 1 -9.32 -3.42 -9.68
CA MET A 1 -8.08 -4.03 -10.18
C MET A 1 -8.04 -5.49 -9.78
N SER A 2 -7.70 -6.37 -10.69
CA SER A 2 -7.72 -7.81 -10.45
C SER A 2 -6.35 -8.35 -10.05
N TYR A 3 -6.29 -9.28 -9.10
CA TYR A 3 -5.05 -9.94 -8.69
C TYR A 3 -4.65 -11.08 -9.62
N ALA A 4 -5.56 -11.57 -10.43
CA ALA A 4 -5.27 -12.56 -11.46
C ALA A 4 -5.64 -11.99 -12.83
N GLU A 5 -4.90 -12.41 -13.83
CA GLU A 5 -5.17 -12.01 -15.21
C GLU A 5 -6.18 -12.95 -15.85
N LEU A 6 -6.91 -12.44 -16.84
CA LEU A 6 -7.90 -13.22 -17.59
C LEU A 6 -7.30 -14.50 -18.18
N ILE A 7 -6.10 -14.41 -18.75
CA ILE A 7 -5.43 -15.58 -19.32
C ILE A 7 -5.14 -16.66 -18.26
N GLN A 8 -4.83 -16.26 -17.04
CA GLN A 8 -4.54 -17.19 -15.95
C GLN A 8 -5.77 -18.00 -15.55
N VAL A 9 -6.95 -17.36 -15.43
CA VAL A 9 -8.17 -18.07 -15.09
C VAL A 9 -8.64 -18.93 -16.25
N LYS A 10 -8.49 -18.48 -17.48
CA LYS A 10 -8.85 -19.26 -18.69
C LYS A 10 -7.99 -20.50 -18.78
N ASP A 11 -6.70 -20.40 -18.54
CA ASP A 11 -5.78 -21.54 -18.54
C ASP A 11 -6.14 -22.53 -17.43
N TYR A 12 -6.44 -22.04 -16.25
CA TYR A 12 -6.84 -22.90 -15.11
C TYR A 12 -8.12 -23.68 -15.40
N MET A 13 -9.11 -23.05 -16.04
CA MET A 13 -10.41 -23.67 -16.34
C MET A 13 -10.45 -24.42 -17.67
N GLY A 14 -9.39 -24.36 -18.46
CA GLY A 14 -9.35 -24.97 -19.78
C GLY A 14 -10.20 -24.26 -20.84
N ILE A 15 -10.46 -22.98 -20.65
CA ILE A 15 -11.27 -22.18 -21.57
C ILE A 15 -10.36 -21.58 -22.66
N ASN A 16 -10.72 -21.78 -23.93
CA ASN A 16 -9.96 -21.23 -25.05
C ASN A 16 -10.82 -20.39 -26.01
N THR A 17 -12.01 -19.97 -25.57
CA THR A 17 -12.88 -19.04 -26.30
C THR A 17 -12.97 -17.71 -25.54
N ASP A 18 -13.48 -16.67 -26.20
CA ASP A 18 -13.62 -15.33 -25.61
C ASP A 18 -15.09 -14.97 -25.28
N THR A 19 -16.00 -15.93 -25.36
CA THR A 19 -17.44 -15.71 -25.17
C THR A 19 -17.78 -15.12 -23.81
N ASP A 20 -17.09 -15.58 -22.75
CA ASP A 20 -17.37 -15.19 -21.38
C ASP A 20 -16.32 -14.26 -20.78
N ASP A 21 -15.48 -13.63 -21.59
CA ASP A 21 -14.36 -12.82 -21.12
C ASP A 21 -14.81 -11.67 -20.19
N VAL A 22 -15.87 -10.94 -20.57
CA VAL A 22 -16.38 -9.83 -19.74
C VAL A 22 -16.87 -10.34 -18.39
N LEU A 23 -17.60 -11.44 -18.37
CA LEU A 23 -18.07 -12.05 -17.13
C LEU A 23 -16.91 -12.52 -16.25
N LEU A 24 -15.92 -13.18 -16.84
CA LEU A 24 -14.73 -13.64 -16.11
C LEU A 24 -13.95 -12.48 -15.51
N MET A 25 -13.80 -11.37 -16.22
CA MET A 25 -13.13 -10.17 -15.70
C MET A 25 -13.88 -9.58 -14.51
N GLN A 26 -15.22 -9.53 -14.58
CA GLN A 26 -16.05 -9.07 -13.45
C GLN A 26 -15.91 -9.98 -12.23
N LEU A 27 -15.88 -11.28 -12.44
CA LEU A 27 -15.70 -12.25 -11.35
C LEU A 27 -14.31 -12.14 -10.71
N LEU A 28 -13.27 -11.89 -11.50
CA LEU A 28 -11.92 -11.67 -11.01
C LEU A 28 -11.83 -10.39 -10.15
N ASP A 29 -12.47 -9.32 -10.59
CA ASP A 29 -12.51 -8.07 -9.81
C ASP A 29 -13.27 -8.27 -8.50
N SER A 30 -14.38 -8.99 -8.53
CA SER A 30 -15.15 -9.32 -7.33
C SER A 30 -14.35 -10.19 -6.35
N ALA A 31 -13.63 -11.20 -6.86
CA ALA A 31 -12.79 -12.07 -6.04
C ALA A 31 -11.65 -11.26 -5.39
N SER A 32 -11.03 -10.35 -6.14
CA SER A 32 -10.00 -9.46 -5.62
C SER A 32 -10.53 -8.58 -4.49
N GLY A 33 -11.75 -8.04 -4.65
CA GLY A 33 -12.41 -7.26 -3.61
C GLY A 33 -12.69 -8.07 -2.34
N ILE A 34 -13.08 -9.33 -2.49
CA ILE A 34 -13.29 -10.25 -1.36
C ILE A 34 -11.97 -10.49 -0.62
N ILE A 35 -10.89 -10.70 -1.33
CA ILE A 35 -9.57 -10.88 -0.73
C ILE A 35 -9.17 -9.64 0.06
N ASP A 36 -9.33 -8.45 -0.51
CA ASP A 36 -9.01 -7.19 0.16
C ASP A 36 -9.85 -7.01 1.43
N ALA A 37 -11.14 -7.26 1.34
CA ALA A 37 -12.05 -7.11 2.48
C ALA A 37 -11.73 -8.12 3.59
N SER A 38 -11.41 -9.36 3.24
CA SER A 38 -11.11 -10.43 4.20
C SER A 38 -9.77 -10.23 4.90
N THR A 39 -8.77 -9.69 4.20
CA THR A 39 -7.43 -9.51 4.74
C THR A 39 -7.21 -8.12 5.33
N GLY A 40 -8.02 -7.13 4.94
CA GLY A 40 -7.80 -5.74 5.27
C GLY A 40 -6.55 -5.16 4.59
N ARG A 41 -6.09 -5.79 3.51
CA ARG A 41 -4.85 -5.41 2.83
C ARG A 41 -5.05 -5.33 1.33
N ASN A 42 -4.10 -4.68 0.65
CA ASN A 42 -4.07 -4.58 -0.80
C ASN A 42 -2.77 -5.22 -1.31
N PHE A 43 -2.87 -6.13 -2.26
CA PHE A 43 -1.75 -6.90 -2.78
C PHE A 43 -1.23 -6.37 -4.12
N SER A 44 -1.48 -5.11 -4.40
CA SER A 44 -0.91 -4.40 -5.53
C SER A 44 -0.47 -3.01 -5.09
N ALA A 45 0.46 -2.41 -5.82
CA ALA A 45 0.92 -1.06 -5.51
C ALA A 45 -0.12 -0.02 -5.92
N LYS A 46 -0.41 0.91 -5.02
CA LYS A 46 -1.28 2.05 -5.27
C LYS A 46 -0.51 3.33 -4.98
N THR A 47 -0.50 4.27 -5.91
CA THR A 47 0.07 5.60 -5.69
C THR A 47 -0.93 6.46 -4.96
N ALA A 48 -0.57 6.94 -3.79
CA ALA A 48 -1.45 7.76 -2.96
C ALA A 48 -0.66 8.62 -1.99
N SER A 49 -1.33 9.61 -1.41
CA SER A 49 -0.81 10.42 -0.30
C SER A 49 -1.74 10.27 0.88
N TYR A 50 -1.18 9.95 2.04
CA TYR A 50 -1.92 9.86 3.29
C TYR A 50 -1.38 10.86 4.29
N THR A 51 -2.27 11.36 5.12
CA THR A 51 -1.94 12.35 6.15
C THR A 51 -2.00 11.72 7.53
N PHE A 52 -1.14 12.20 8.43
CA PHE A 52 -1.02 11.67 9.77
C PHE A 52 -0.93 12.81 10.78
N ASP A 53 -1.64 12.66 11.88
CA ASP A 53 -1.70 13.64 12.96
C ASP A 53 -0.56 13.47 13.96
N ALA A 54 -0.43 14.44 14.87
CA ALA A 54 0.55 14.37 15.96
C ALA A 54 0.36 13.13 16.84
N GLU A 55 -0.86 12.60 16.91
CA GLU A 55 -1.17 11.41 17.71
C GLU A 55 -0.46 10.15 17.18
N ASN A 56 -0.08 10.15 15.92
CA ASN A 56 0.64 9.04 15.31
C ASN A 56 2.14 9.04 15.62
N ILE A 57 2.62 10.03 16.36
CA ILE A 57 4.06 10.22 16.59
C ILE A 57 4.45 9.73 17.98
N LYS A 58 5.53 8.93 18.03
CA LYS A 58 6.20 8.52 19.26
C LYS A 58 7.69 8.85 19.12
N GLY A 59 8.13 9.96 19.72
CA GLY A 59 9.50 10.44 19.63
C GLY A 59 9.86 10.78 18.18
N LYS A 60 10.83 10.06 17.61
CA LYS A 60 11.24 10.22 16.21
C LYS A 60 10.43 9.39 15.24
N ILE A 61 9.52 8.54 15.71
CA ILE A 61 8.81 7.55 14.91
C ILE A 61 7.40 8.04 14.58
N LEU A 62 7.06 8.02 13.29
CA LEU A 62 5.69 8.16 12.80
C LEU A 62 5.12 6.78 12.54
N LEU A 63 4.02 6.45 13.22
CA LEU A 63 3.28 5.20 13.00
C LEU A 63 2.28 5.40 11.86
N LEU A 64 2.28 4.49 10.90
CA LEU A 64 1.46 4.61 9.69
C LEU A 64 0.09 3.94 9.83
N ASP A 65 -0.35 3.65 11.05
CA ASP A 65 -1.62 2.96 11.35
C ASP A 65 -1.71 1.62 10.61
N SER A 66 -2.82 1.38 9.93
CA SER A 66 -3.03 0.16 9.15
C SER A 66 -2.55 0.26 7.71
N TYR A 67 -1.91 1.36 7.33
CA TYR A 67 -1.41 1.54 5.96
C TYR A 67 -0.09 0.82 5.77
N ASP A 68 -0.01 0.04 4.71
CA ASP A 68 1.20 -0.69 4.32
C ASP A 68 1.98 0.15 3.31
N LEU A 69 3.15 0.64 3.70
CA LEU A 69 3.98 1.50 2.86
C LEU A 69 5.00 0.68 2.08
N LEU A 70 5.05 0.89 0.76
CA LEU A 70 6.05 0.26 -0.10
C LEU A 70 7.22 1.21 -0.37
N THR A 71 6.94 2.39 -0.92
CA THR A 71 7.97 3.40 -1.21
C THR A 71 7.49 4.78 -0.84
N VAL A 72 8.42 5.71 -0.61
CA VAL A 72 8.12 7.12 -0.37
C VAL A 72 8.67 7.95 -1.54
N THR A 73 7.81 8.71 -2.17
CA THR A 73 8.22 9.70 -3.18
C THR A 73 8.48 11.06 -2.54
N LYS A 74 7.66 11.41 -1.53
CA LYS A 74 7.77 12.70 -0.85
C LYS A 74 7.25 12.61 0.57
N LEU A 75 8.03 13.07 1.53
CA LEU A 75 7.62 13.21 2.92
C LEU A 75 7.56 14.70 3.27
N THR A 76 6.39 15.18 3.65
CA THR A 76 6.19 16.58 4.04
C THR A 76 5.88 16.66 5.53
N ASN A 77 6.69 17.44 6.24
CA ASN A 77 6.51 17.68 7.66
C ASN A 77 5.27 18.56 7.93
N GLY A 78 4.81 18.60 9.16
CA GLY A 78 3.63 19.38 9.54
C GLY A 78 3.80 20.89 9.42
N ASP A 79 5.01 21.38 9.25
CA ASP A 79 5.29 22.79 8.94
C ASP A 79 5.32 23.10 7.43
N GLY A 80 5.01 22.11 6.59
CA GLY A 80 5.00 22.25 5.13
C GLY A 80 6.32 22.00 4.45
N ASP A 81 7.39 21.80 5.20
CA ASP A 81 8.72 21.55 4.64
C ASP A 81 8.89 20.08 4.24
N GLU A 82 9.52 19.86 3.09
CA GLU A 82 9.86 18.52 2.64
C GLU A 82 11.05 17.97 3.42
N ILE A 83 10.95 16.70 3.83
CA ILE A 83 12.05 16.01 4.48
C ILE A 83 12.74 15.12 3.43
N ALA A 84 14.03 15.36 3.19
CA ALA A 84 14.80 14.60 2.22
C ALA A 84 14.97 13.15 2.66
N SER A 85 15.05 12.23 1.69
CA SER A 85 15.15 10.79 1.95
C SER A 85 16.39 10.41 2.77
N ALA A 86 17.45 11.20 2.72
CA ALA A 86 18.65 10.98 3.52
C ALA A 86 18.43 11.20 5.03
N ASN A 87 17.33 11.82 5.42
CA ASN A 87 17.06 12.27 6.78
C ASN A 87 16.06 11.41 7.53
N TYR A 88 15.57 10.34 6.93
CA TYR A 88 14.67 9.39 7.59
C TYR A 88 14.95 7.96 7.14
N VAL A 89 14.40 7.02 7.90
CA VAL A 89 14.51 5.58 7.64
C VAL A 89 13.12 4.97 7.69
N LEU A 90 12.83 4.08 6.76
CA LEU A 90 11.60 3.30 6.78
C LEU A 90 11.82 2.02 7.58
N LEU A 91 10.89 1.71 8.47
CA LEU A 91 10.99 0.54 9.34
C LEU A 91 9.79 -0.40 9.14
N PRO A 92 9.98 -1.70 9.29
CA PRO A 92 11.24 -2.42 9.56
C PRO A 92 12.19 -2.38 8.36
N ARG A 93 13.52 -2.39 8.62
CA ARG A 93 14.52 -2.16 7.55
C ARG A 93 14.54 -3.25 6.48
N ASN A 94 14.43 -4.49 6.90
CA ASN A 94 14.63 -5.65 6.02
C ASN A 94 13.32 -6.32 5.59
N THR A 95 12.19 -5.69 5.87
CA THR A 95 10.87 -6.26 5.61
C THR A 95 10.01 -5.28 4.83
N THR A 96 9.17 -5.80 3.97
CA THR A 96 8.14 -5.04 3.24
C THR A 96 6.80 -5.70 3.54
N PRO A 97 5.72 -4.96 3.81
CA PRO A 97 5.62 -3.51 3.79
C PRO A 97 6.23 -2.83 5.02
N LYS A 98 6.44 -1.51 4.91
CA LYS A 98 6.89 -0.68 6.02
C LYS A 98 5.68 -0.11 6.75
N TRP A 99 5.81 0.07 8.06
CA TRP A 99 4.71 0.63 8.86
C TRP A 99 5.17 1.72 9.84
N GLN A 100 6.44 2.14 9.74
CA GLN A 100 6.99 3.23 10.52
C GLN A 100 7.94 4.07 9.68
N VAL A 101 7.96 5.39 9.96
CA VAL A 101 8.96 6.32 9.41
C VAL A 101 9.68 6.94 10.61
N LYS A 102 11.00 6.77 10.68
CA LYS A 102 11.82 7.28 11.77
C LYS A 102 12.76 8.38 11.26
N LEU A 103 12.70 9.55 11.86
CA LEU A 103 13.63 10.62 11.56
C LEU A 103 15.00 10.36 12.17
N LYS A 104 16.04 10.74 11.44
CA LYS A 104 17.42 10.64 11.92
C LYS A 104 17.73 11.75 12.94
N SER A 105 18.85 11.60 13.63
CA SER A 105 19.33 12.59 14.58
C SER A 105 19.44 13.98 13.93
N GLY A 106 18.99 15.00 14.62
CA GLY A 106 18.98 16.39 14.14
C GLY A 106 17.70 16.80 13.42
N TYR A 107 16.75 15.88 13.22
CA TYR A 107 15.48 16.15 12.57
C TYR A 107 14.33 15.82 13.49
N ASP A 108 13.30 16.67 13.50
CA ASP A 108 12.13 16.53 14.35
C ASP A 108 10.84 16.69 13.55
N TRP A 109 9.79 15.98 13.99
CA TRP A 109 8.45 16.23 13.51
C TRP A 109 7.99 17.59 14.01
N LYS A 110 7.43 18.40 13.11
CA LYS A 110 6.99 19.77 13.43
C LYS A 110 5.56 19.99 12.98
N PHE A 111 4.85 20.82 13.72
CA PHE A 111 3.48 21.21 13.42
C PHE A 111 3.33 22.71 13.63
N ASP A 112 2.71 23.42 12.67
CA ASP A 112 2.48 24.86 12.78
C ASP A 112 1.28 25.16 13.68
N ASP A 113 0.24 24.32 13.62
CA ASP A 113 -0.99 24.48 14.37
C ASP A 113 -1.68 23.13 14.60
N GLU A 114 -2.89 23.16 15.19
CA GLU A 114 -3.67 21.95 15.49
C GLU A 114 -4.15 21.20 14.26
N ASP A 115 -4.29 21.88 13.12
CA ASP A 115 -4.77 21.30 11.87
C ASP A 115 -3.63 20.81 10.98
N SER A 116 -2.37 21.03 11.37
CA SER A 116 -1.23 20.59 10.61
C SER A 116 -1.13 19.07 10.61
N VAL A 117 -0.77 18.52 9.45
CA VAL A 117 -0.60 17.07 9.27
C VAL A 117 0.71 16.78 8.56
N ILE A 118 1.25 15.61 8.83
CA ILE A 118 2.39 15.07 8.08
C ILE A 118 1.82 14.31 6.89
N THR A 119 2.37 14.56 5.71
CA THR A 119 1.92 13.92 4.47
C THR A 119 2.98 12.98 3.96
N VAL A 120 2.60 11.73 3.73
CA VAL A 120 3.45 10.71 3.12
C VAL A 120 2.87 10.36 1.75
N ALA A 121 3.58 10.75 0.71
CA ALA A 121 3.23 10.43 -0.67
C ALA A 121 4.14 9.33 -1.18
N GLY A 122 3.57 8.32 -1.81
CA GLY A 122 4.35 7.19 -2.31
C GLY A 122 3.47 6.08 -2.84
N THR A 123 4.00 4.86 -2.81
CA THR A 123 3.25 3.67 -3.19
C THR A 123 2.94 2.84 -1.95
N TRP A 124 1.73 2.32 -1.91
CA TRP A 124 1.15 1.64 -0.76
C TRP A 124 0.57 0.29 -1.17
N GLY A 125 0.64 -0.67 -0.29
CA GLY A 125 0.12 -2.01 -0.47
C GLY A 125 0.93 -3.01 0.35
N TYR A 126 0.37 -4.18 0.57
CA TYR A 126 1.08 -5.26 1.27
C TYR A 126 2.24 -5.78 0.40
N SER A 127 2.04 -5.80 -0.91
CA SER A 127 3.06 -6.18 -1.89
C SER A 127 2.88 -5.35 -3.16
N ALA A 128 3.96 -5.17 -3.92
CA ALA A 128 3.93 -4.41 -5.18
C ALA A 128 3.13 -5.14 -6.27
N THR A 129 3.22 -6.47 -6.28
CA THR A 129 2.46 -7.33 -7.17
C THR A 129 1.82 -8.46 -6.36
N PRO A 130 0.69 -9.03 -6.83
CA PRO A 130 0.05 -10.13 -6.10
C PRO A 130 0.97 -11.33 -5.99
N PRO A 131 1.22 -11.87 -4.78
CA PRO A 131 1.94 -13.14 -4.61
C PRO A 131 1.16 -14.30 -5.27
N ASP A 132 1.87 -15.37 -5.58
CA ASP A 132 1.28 -16.53 -6.26
C ASP A 132 0.07 -17.12 -5.51
N ASP A 133 0.14 -17.19 -4.19
CA ASP A 133 -0.96 -17.71 -3.38
C ASP A 133 -2.21 -16.80 -3.46
N ILE A 134 -2.03 -15.49 -3.56
CA ILE A 134 -3.13 -14.55 -3.75
C ILE A 134 -3.71 -14.68 -5.17
N VAL A 135 -2.88 -14.85 -6.17
CA VAL A 135 -3.34 -15.11 -7.55
C VAL A 135 -4.19 -16.38 -7.59
N HIS A 136 -3.71 -17.47 -6.99
CA HIS A 136 -4.45 -18.72 -6.91
C HIS A 136 -5.78 -18.57 -6.15
N ALA A 137 -5.77 -17.88 -5.01
CA ALA A 137 -6.99 -17.62 -4.27
C ALA A 137 -8.02 -16.85 -5.10
N CYS A 138 -7.57 -15.85 -5.84
CA CYS A 138 -8.42 -15.05 -6.72
C CYS A 138 -9.08 -15.91 -7.81
N ILE A 139 -8.32 -16.80 -8.44
CA ILE A 139 -8.82 -17.68 -9.49
C ILE A 139 -9.87 -18.67 -8.94
N ARG A 140 -9.68 -19.13 -7.71
CA ARG A 140 -10.53 -20.19 -7.10
C ARG A 140 -11.77 -19.66 -6.39
N LEU A 141 -11.88 -18.39 -6.18
CA LEU A 141 -13.09 -17.74 -5.62
C LEU A 141 -14.18 -17.50 -6.71
#